data_75220000fa59ed34db6e9ce717bac89b
#
_entry.id   75220000fa59ed34db6e9ce717bac89b
#
_cell.length_a   1.000
_cell.length_b   1.000
_cell.length_c   1.000
_cell.angle_alpha   90.00
_cell.angle_beta   90.00
_cell.angle_gamma   90.00
#
_symmetry.space_group_name_H-M   'P 1'
#
loop_
_entity.id
_entity.type
_entity.pdbx_description
1 polymer ?
#
loop_
_entity_poly.entity_id
_entity_poly.type
_entity_poly.pdbx_seq_one_letter_code
_entity_poly.pdbx_strand_id
1 'polypeptide(L)'
;IYIAFIVFYRFAEGLVIKIVPLFLNAPLDNQGLGLTEQQIGLYYGTFGVIAFVVGSILGGYFIAWLKLRRALFPLITIFNLPFVVYALLAWFQPASPLLICGGIVFEYFSYGFGFVGLTLFIMQQVAPGPHKMAHYAFGSSLANLGVMLPGMASGWLCDQVGYHRFFLWALMATIPIFLIAWRIPFAHPDTEEGAAQAVEKELTDE
;
A
#
# COMPACT_ATOMS: atom_id res chain seq x y z
N ILE A 1 14.00 -5.63 11.82
CA ILE A 1 12.81 -4.76 11.80
C ILE A 1 12.54 -4.28 10.38
N TYR A 2 13.52 -3.75 9.60
CA TYR A 2 13.30 -3.24 8.24
C TYR A 2 12.71 -4.27 7.27
N ILE A 3 13.23 -5.50 7.27
CA ILE A 3 12.71 -6.59 6.44
C ILE A 3 11.23 -6.87 6.79
N ALA A 4 10.93 -6.99 8.08
CA ALA A 4 9.56 -7.19 8.53
C ALA A 4 8.65 -6.02 8.13
N PHE A 5 9.13 -4.77 8.26
CA PHE A 5 8.40 -3.58 7.84
C PHE A 5 8.06 -3.63 6.35
N ILE A 6 9.04 -3.91 5.48
CA ILE A 6 8.85 -3.95 4.03
C ILE A 6 7.84 -5.03 3.63
N VAL A 7 7.96 -6.23 4.21
CA VAL A 7 7.05 -7.35 3.92
C VAL A 7 5.63 -7.04 4.40
N PHE A 8 5.48 -6.58 5.65
CA PHE A 8 4.16 -6.33 6.22
C PHE A 8 3.50 -5.05 5.71
N TYR A 9 4.28 -4.10 5.14
CA TYR A 9 3.72 -2.90 4.52
C TYR A 9 2.67 -3.22 3.46
N ARG A 10 2.93 -4.23 2.63
CA ARG A 10 2.09 -4.63 1.52
C ARG A 10 1.35 -5.96 1.74
N PHE A 11 1.43 -6.53 2.93
CA PHE A 11 0.87 -7.85 3.20
C PHE A 11 -0.65 -7.92 3.04
N ALA A 12 -1.37 -6.96 3.61
CA ALA A 12 -2.83 -6.87 3.49
C ALA A 12 -3.27 -6.58 2.05
N GLU A 13 -2.52 -5.74 1.32
CA GLU A 13 -2.73 -5.52 -0.11
C GLU A 13 -2.64 -6.84 -0.90
N GLY A 14 -1.64 -7.68 -0.59
CA GLY A 14 -1.48 -8.97 -1.25
C GLY A 14 -2.69 -9.90 -1.08
N LEU A 15 -3.34 -9.88 0.08
CA LEU A 15 -4.61 -10.59 0.27
C LEU A 15 -5.70 -10.04 -0.66
N VAL A 16 -5.85 -8.73 -0.72
CA VAL A 16 -7.02 -8.05 -1.30
C VAL A 16 -6.94 -7.92 -2.82
N ILE A 17 -5.76 -7.63 -3.38
CA ILE A 17 -5.56 -7.30 -4.80
C ILE A 17 -6.09 -8.37 -5.78
N LYS A 18 -6.08 -9.65 -5.38
CA LYS A 18 -6.59 -10.75 -6.19
C LYS A 18 -8.10 -10.94 -6.05
N ILE A 19 -8.64 -10.62 -4.91
CA ILE A 19 -10.04 -10.89 -4.55
C ILE A 19 -10.97 -9.74 -4.96
N VAL A 20 -10.50 -8.49 -4.93
CA VAL A 20 -11.34 -7.34 -5.25
C VAL A 20 -11.98 -7.42 -6.64
N PRO A 21 -11.29 -7.72 -7.74
CA PRO A 21 -11.94 -7.84 -9.05
C PRO A 21 -13.02 -8.94 -9.08
N LEU A 22 -12.78 -10.06 -8.40
CA LEU A 22 -13.74 -11.15 -8.29
C LEU A 22 -14.98 -10.73 -7.49
N PHE A 23 -14.76 -10.04 -6.35
CA PHE A 23 -15.83 -9.50 -5.52
C PHE A 23 -16.68 -8.47 -6.27
N LEU A 24 -16.09 -7.58 -7.05
CA LEU A 24 -16.81 -6.57 -7.81
C LEU A 24 -17.68 -7.19 -8.91
N ASN A 25 -17.21 -8.25 -9.55
CA ASN A 25 -17.92 -8.93 -10.64
C ASN A 25 -18.93 -9.97 -10.13
N ALA A 26 -18.69 -10.59 -8.99
CA ALA A 26 -19.56 -11.63 -8.44
C ALA A 26 -20.99 -11.13 -8.26
N PRO A 27 -22.01 -11.97 -8.54
CA PRO A 27 -23.42 -11.63 -8.34
C PRO A 27 -23.74 -11.29 -6.88
N LEU A 28 -24.77 -10.48 -6.66
CA LEU A 28 -25.22 -10.09 -5.31
C LEU A 28 -25.57 -11.30 -4.44
N ASP A 29 -26.16 -12.35 -5.02
CA ASP A 29 -26.50 -13.60 -4.33
C ASP A 29 -25.25 -14.32 -3.78
N ASN A 30 -24.10 -14.08 -4.38
CA ASN A 30 -22.80 -14.61 -3.96
C ASN A 30 -21.98 -13.58 -3.17
N GLN A 31 -22.64 -12.64 -2.50
CA GLN A 31 -22.01 -11.59 -1.70
C GLN A 31 -21.12 -10.62 -2.51
N GLY A 32 -21.22 -10.59 -3.85
CA GLY A 32 -20.51 -9.67 -4.72
C GLY A 32 -21.29 -8.37 -4.96
N LEU A 33 -20.81 -7.54 -5.89
CA LEU A 33 -21.42 -6.25 -6.25
C LEU A 33 -22.06 -6.24 -7.64
N GLY A 34 -21.92 -7.30 -8.43
CA GLY A 34 -22.58 -7.47 -9.73
C GLY A 34 -22.16 -6.48 -10.81
N LEU A 35 -20.98 -5.90 -10.74
CA LEU A 35 -20.47 -4.98 -11.76
C LEU A 35 -20.11 -5.73 -13.04
N THR A 36 -20.35 -5.09 -14.18
CA THR A 36 -19.90 -5.61 -15.48
C THR A 36 -18.38 -5.41 -15.64
N GLU A 37 -17.75 -6.25 -16.45
CA GLU A 37 -16.33 -6.11 -16.78
C GLU A 37 -15.99 -4.73 -17.38
N GLN A 38 -16.91 -4.16 -18.17
CA GLN A 38 -16.74 -2.82 -18.73
C GLN A 38 -16.70 -1.73 -17.65
N GLN A 39 -17.58 -1.82 -16.65
CA GLN A 39 -17.59 -0.89 -15.51
C GLN A 39 -16.30 -1.03 -14.69
N ILE A 40 -15.89 -2.26 -14.39
CA ILE A 40 -14.63 -2.54 -13.68
C ILE A 40 -13.47 -1.95 -14.49
N GLY A 41 -13.37 -2.23 -15.79
CA GLY A 41 -12.32 -1.70 -16.66
C GLY A 41 -12.28 -0.17 -16.68
N LEU A 42 -13.43 0.51 -16.72
CA LEU A 42 -13.50 1.97 -16.67
C LEU A 42 -13.06 2.52 -15.31
N TYR A 43 -13.53 1.92 -14.20
CA TYR A 43 -13.24 2.41 -12.86
C TYR A 43 -11.76 2.22 -12.50
N TYR A 44 -11.20 1.05 -12.80
CA TYR A 44 -9.76 0.77 -12.58
C TYR A 44 -8.88 1.44 -13.62
N GLY A 45 -9.19 1.28 -14.91
CA GLY A 45 -8.30 1.69 -16.00
C GLY A 45 -8.27 3.20 -16.23
N THR A 46 -9.38 3.91 -16.00
CA THR A 46 -9.42 5.36 -16.22
C THR A 46 -9.37 6.13 -14.91
N PHE A 47 -10.38 5.98 -14.07
CA PHE A 47 -10.47 6.76 -12.83
C PHE A 47 -9.43 6.33 -11.80
N GLY A 48 -9.18 5.03 -11.69
CA GLY A 48 -8.15 4.51 -10.78
C GLY A 48 -6.75 5.00 -11.15
N VAL A 49 -6.37 4.92 -12.43
CA VAL A 49 -5.04 5.39 -12.87
C VAL A 49 -4.84 6.88 -12.61
N ILE A 50 -5.84 7.71 -12.90
CA ILE A 50 -5.77 9.15 -12.60
C ILE A 50 -5.61 9.37 -11.09
N ALA A 51 -6.41 8.68 -10.27
CA ALA A 51 -6.35 8.77 -8.82
C ALA A 51 -5.00 8.33 -8.27
N PHE A 52 -4.42 7.25 -8.81
CA PHE A 52 -3.09 6.77 -8.44
C PHE A 52 -2.00 7.82 -8.70
N VAL A 53 -2.01 8.43 -9.89
CA VAL A 53 -1.02 9.47 -10.25
C VAL A 53 -1.16 10.68 -9.33
N VAL A 54 -2.39 11.17 -9.11
CA VAL A 54 -2.65 12.28 -8.19
C VAL A 54 -2.21 11.92 -6.76
N GLY A 55 -2.56 10.73 -6.28
CA GLY A 55 -2.15 10.23 -4.97
C GLY A 55 -0.62 10.18 -4.83
N SER A 56 0.09 9.66 -5.83
CA SER A 56 1.55 9.57 -5.80
C SER A 56 2.22 10.95 -5.76
N ILE A 57 1.74 11.90 -6.54
CA ILE A 57 2.25 13.27 -6.54
C ILE A 57 2.02 13.92 -5.16
N LEU A 58 0.80 13.83 -4.64
CA LEU A 58 0.47 14.42 -3.34
C LEU A 58 1.20 13.72 -2.20
N GLY A 59 1.41 12.41 -2.27
CA GLY A 59 2.22 11.65 -1.32
C GLY A 59 3.67 12.12 -1.30
N GLY A 60 4.26 12.38 -2.47
CA GLY A 60 5.60 12.96 -2.59
C GLY A 60 5.70 14.35 -1.94
N TYR A 61 4.76 15.25 -2.23
CA TYR A 61 4.70 16.57 -1.58
C TYR A 61 4.50 16.47 -0.07
N PHE A 62 3.65 15.57 0.37
CA PHE A 62 3.39 15.34 1.80
C PHE A 62 4.67 14.91 2.54
N ILE A 63 5.46 14.00 1.94
CA ILE A 63 6.73 13.56 2.50
C ILE A 63 7.76 14.70 2.50
N ALA A 64 7.83 15.49 1.42
CA ALA A 64 8.73 16.63 1.33
C ALA A 64 8.44 17.67 2.43
N TRP A 65 7.16 17.88 2.75
CA TRP A 65 6.75 18.83 3.77
C TRP A 65 6.98 18.32 5.21
N LEU A 66 6.56 17.08 5.53
CA LEU A 66 6.64 16.54 6.89
C LEU A 66 7.96 15.84 7.22
N LYS A 67 8.79 15.53 6.23
CA LYS A 67 9.90 14.57 6.27
C LYS A 67 9.40 13.12 6.43
N LEU A 68 10.15 12.15 5.89
CA LEU A 68 9.72 10.75 5.82
C LEU A 68 9.38 10.17 7.19
N ARG A 69 10.21 10.45 8.20
CA ARG A 69 10.01 9.93 9.57
C ARG A 69 8.66 10.29 10.17
N ARG A 70 8.20 11.53 9.96
CA ARG A 70 6.91 12.00 10.49
C ARG A 70 5.75 11.60 9.58
N ALA A 71 5.98 11.55 8.28
CA ALA A 71 4.98 11.19 7.28
C ALA A 71 4.65 9.69 7.25
N LEU A 72 5.57 8.81 7.69
CA LEU A 72 5.47 7.37 7.51
C LEU A 72 4.20 6.77 8.11
N PHE A 73 3.86 7.13 9.34
CA PHE A 73 2.66 6.61 10.00
C PHE A 73 1.35 7.05 9.32
N PRO A 74 1.13 8.34 8.98
CA PRO A 74 0.02 8.77 8.14
C PRO A 74 -0.04 8.07 6.77
N LEU A 75 1.11 7.86 6.11
CA LEU A 75 1.17 7.16 4.82
C LEU A 75 0.69 5.71 4.93
N ILE A 76 1.12 4.99 5.97
CA ILE A 76 0.66 3.63 6.25
C ILE A 76 -0.85 3.64 6.52
N THR A 77 -1.34 4.61 7.28
CA THR A 77 -2.77 4.72 7.60
C THR A 77 -3.59 4.91 6.35
N ILE A 78 -3.23 5.87 5.49
CA ILE A 78 -3.93 6.14 4.23
C ILE A 78 -3.84 4.93 3.30
N PHE A 79 -2.69 4.27 3.20
CA PHE A 79 -2.49 3.08 2.37
C PHE A 79 -3.41 1.92 2.76
N ASN A 80 -3.69 1.73 4.05
CA ASN A 80 -4.50 0.64 4.55
C ASN A 80 -6.00 1.00 4.71
N LEU A 81 -6.36 2.28 4.62
CA LEU A 81 -7.75 2.74 4.78
C LEU A 81 -8.74 2.17 3.75
N PRO A 82 -8.38 1.92 2.47
CA PRO A 82 -9.24 1.27 1.50
C PRO A 82 -9.77 -0.10 1.92
N PHE A 83 -9.04 -0.84 2.75
CA PHE A 83 -9.52 -2.15 3.23
C PHE A 83 -10.76 -2.02 4.12
N VAL A 84 -10.89 -0.89 4.84
CA VAL A 84 -12.13 -0.54 5.56
C VAL A 84 -13.26 -0.29 4.55
N VAL A 85 -12.97 0.42 3.46
CA VAL A 85 -13.98 0.70 2.41
C VAL A 85 -14.48 -0.59 1.79
N TYR A 86 -13.59 -1.54 1.45
CA TYR A 86 -14.00 -2.84 0.92
C TYR A 86 -14.78 -3.68 1.94
N ALA A 87 -14.42 -3.64 3.21
CA ALA A 87 -15.20 -4.29 4.25
C ALA A 87 -16.62 -3.71 4.35
N LEU A 88 -16.76 -2.38 4.24
CA LEU A 88 -18.06 -1.71 4.21
C LEU A 88 -18.85 -2.02 2.93
N LEU A 89 -18.19 -1.99 1.76
CA LEU A 89 -18.81 -2.36 0.49
C LEU A 89 -19.32 -3.80 0.50
N ALA A 90 -18.55 -4.73 1.07
CA ALA A 90 -18.97 -6.11 1.21
C ALA A 90 -20.12 -6.26 2.19
N TRP A 91 -20.14 -5.49 3.28
CA TRP A 91 -21.19 -5.59 4.29
C TRP A 91 -22.53 -4.98 3.83
N PHE A 92 -22.47 -3.79 3.22
CA PHE A 92 -23.66 -3.04 2.84
C PHE A 92 -24.15 -3.33 1.41
N GLN A 93 -23.31 -3.89 0.55
CA GLN A 93 -23.60 -4.18 -0.88
C GLN A 93 -24.41 -3.06 -1.57
N PRO A 94 -23.90 -1.81 -1.61
CA PRO A 94 -24.66 -0.70 -2.13
C PRO A 94 -24.97 -0.90 -3.62
N ALA A 95 -26.22 -0.65 -4.01
CA ALA A 95 -26.65 -0.71 -5.41
C ALA A 95 -26.15 0.50 -6.26
N SER A 96 -25.55 1.51 -5.64
CA SER A 96 -25.10 2.72 -6.32
C SER A 96 -23.73 2.52 -6.99
N PRO A 97 -23.66 2.53 -8.34
CA PRO A 97 -22.39 2.43 -9.06
C PRO A 97 -21.41 3.56 -8.71
N LEU A 98 -21.94 4.74 -8.35
CA LEU A 98 -21.13 5.89 -7.98
C LEU A 98 -20.38 5.68 -6.66
N LEU A 99 -21.04 5.07 -5.66
CA LEU A 99 -20.40 4.72 -4.39
C LEU A 99 -19.29 3.69 -4.58
N ILE A 100 -19.54 2.68 -5.42
CA ILE A 100 -18.53 1.65 -5.72
C ILE A 100 -17.34 2.26 -6.47
N CYS A 101 -17.62 3.09 -7.49
CA CYS A 101 -16.59 3.83 -8.22
C CYS A 101 -15.75 4.71 -7.27
N GLY A 102 -16.42 5.44 -6.36
CA GLY A 102 -15.76 6.26 -5.35
C GLY A 102 -14.83 5.45 -4.45
N GLY A 103 -15.25 4.25 -4.05
CA GLY A 103 -14.41 3.32 -3.27
C GLY A 103 -13.14 2.89 -4.03
N ILE A 104 -13.28 2.55 -5.32
CA ILE A 104 -12.14 2.17 -6.18
C ILE A 104 -11.19 3.36 -6.40
N VAL A 105 -11.74 4.54 -6.70
CA VAL A 105 -10.95 5.78 -6.88
C VAL A 105 -10.17 6.10 -5.60
N PHE A 106 -10.82 5.96 -4.45
CA PHE A 106 -10.19 6.18 -3.15
C PHE A 106 -9.09 5.14 -2.87
N GLU A 107 -9.30 3.87 -3.23
CA GLU A 107 -8.26 2.83 -3.12
C GLU A 107 -7.01 3.21 -3.90
N TYR A 108 -7.18 3.53 -5.19
CA TYR A 108 -6.05 3.85 -6.06
C TYR A 108 -5.33 5.13 -5.65
N PHE A 109 -6.07 6.13 -5.21
CA PHE A 109 -5.49 7.34 -4.61
C PHE A 109 -4.64 6.98 -3.39
N SER A 110 -5.19 6.21 -2.46
CA SER A 110 -4.52 5.82 -1.22
C SER A 110 -3.31 4.92 -1.51
N TYR A 111 -3.43 4.04 -2.49
CA TYR A 111 -2.33 3.21 -2.96
C TYR A 111 -1.20 4.07 -3.52
N GLY A 112 -1.48 4.99 -4.44
CA GLY A 112 -0.48 5.91 -4.97
C GLY A 112 0.19 6.74 -3.88
N PHE A 113 -0.62 7.31 -2.98
CA PHE A 113 -0.15 8.16 -1.88
C PHE A 113 0.78 7.42 -0.92
N GLY A 114 0.40 6.22 -0.49
CA GLY A 114 1.18 5.46 0.48
C GLY A 114 2.37 4.71 -0.12
N PHE A 115 2.29 4.28 -1.38
CA PHE A 115 3.36 3.53 -2.05
C PHE A 115 4.66 4.33 -2.18
N VAL A 116 4.56 5.66 -2.38
CA VAL A 116 5.73 6.56 -2.39
C VAL A 116 6.48 6.49 -1.06
N GLY A 117 5.76 6.37 0.06
CA GLY A 117 6.38 6.22 1.38
C GLY A 117 7.24 4.97 1.52
N LEU A 118 6.77 3.81 1.05
CA LEU A 118 7.54 2.58 1.04
C LEU A 118 8.78 2.70 0.15
N THR A 119 8.63 3.26 -1.04
CA THR A 119 9.71 3.45 -2.00
C THR A 119 10.82 4.31 -1.40
N LEU A 120 10.47 5.47 -0.84
CA LEU A 120 11.42 6.36 -0.20
C LEU A 120 12.04 5.76 1.07
N PHE A 121 11.26 5.00 1.84
CA PHE A 121 11.79 4.26 2.99
C PHE A 121 12.88 3.27 2.57
N ILE A 122 12.64 2.48 1.52
CA ILE A 122 13.66 1.54 1.01
C ILE A 122 14.89 2.31 0.53
N MET A 123 14.71 3.40 -0.21
CA MET A 123 15.83 4.19 -0.73
C MET A 123 16.67 4.83 0.37
N GLN A 124 16.05 5.37 1.42
CA GLN A 124 16.73 6.14 2.45
C GLN A 124 17.26 5.28 3.60
N GLN A 125 16.49 4.26 4.02
CA GLN A 125 16.80 3.51 5.24
C GLN A 125 17.44 2.13 4.96
N VAL A 126 17.22 1.56 3.78
CA VAL A 126 17.69 0.21 3.42
C VAL A 126 18.82 0.27 2.39
N ALA A 127 18.77 1.24 1.49
CA ALA A 127 19.70 1.37 0.37
C ALA A 127 20.64 2.60 0.47
N PRO A 128 21.19 2.98 1.64
CA PRO A 128 22.23 4.02 1.70
C PRO A 128 23.57 3.46 1.22
N GLY A 129 24.47 4.38 0.83
CA GLY A 129 25.86 4.05 0.52
C GLY A 129 26.13 3.63 -0.93
N PRO A 130 27.33 3.06 -1.23
CA PRO A 130 27.81 2.86 -2.60
C PRO A 130 27.04 1.80 -3.40
N HIS A 131 26.38 0.84 -2.74
CA HIS A 131 25.62 -0.25 -3.39
C HIS A 131 24.10 0.00 -3.43
N LYS A 132 23.67 1.27 -3.56
CA LYS A 132 22.27 1.71 -3.52
C LYS A 132 21.33 0.87 -4.39
N MET A 133 21.74 0.58 -5.64
CA MET A 133 20.88 -0.13 -6.60
C MET A 133 20.64 -1.58 -6.18
N ALA A 134 21.66 -2.27 -5.69
CA ALA A 134 21.53 -3.65 -5.23
C ALA A 134 20.66 -3.75 -3.97
N HIS A 135 20.84 -2.86 -3.00
CA HIS A 135 20.04 -2.81 -1.80
C HIS A 135 18.59 -2.43 -2.09
N TYR A 136 18.37 -1.46 -3.00
CA TYR A 136 17.03 -1.10 -3.44
C TYR A 136 16.31 -2.26 -4.15
N ALA A 137 16.99 -2.95 -5.06
CA ALA A 137 16.46 -4.12 -5.75
C ALA A 137 16.07 -5.23 -4.75
N PHE A 138 16.92 -5.48 -3.75
CA PHE A 138 16.63 -6.44 -2.69
C PHE A 138 15.40 -6.03 -1.87
N GLY A 139 15.33 -4.77 -1.41
CA GLY A 139 14.18 -4.24 -0.68
C GLY A 139 12.88 -4.31 -1.48
N SER A 140 12.93 -3.95 -2.77
CA SER A 140 11.78 -4.04 -3.68
C SER A 140 11.32 -5.48 -3.90
N SER A 141 12.27 -6.43 -3.97
CA SER A 141 11.96 -7.87 -4.08
C SER A 141 11.25 -8.39 -2.82
N LEU A 142 11.70 -7.95 -1.64
CA LEU A 142 11.02 -8.27 -0.37
C LEU A 142 9.60 -7.69 -0.31
N ALA A 143 9.40 -6.45 -0.79
CA ALA A 143 8.08 -5.84 -0.87
C ALA A 143 7.14 -6.65 -1.79
N ASN A 144 7.65 -7.15 -2.93
CA ASN A 144 6.89 -8.02 -3.82
C ASN A 144 6.57 -9.37 -3.20
N LEU A 145 7.49 -9.98 -2.44
CA LEU A 145 7.19 -11.19 -1.67
C LEU A 145 6.08 -10.95 -0.65
N GLY A 146 6.06 -9.76 -0.01
CA GLY A 146 5.01 -9.34 0.90
C GLY A 146 3.62 -9.31 0.27
N VAL A 147 3.51 -9.10 -1.05
CA VAL A 147 2.25 -9.18 -1.81
C VAL A 147 1.99 -10.61 -2.31
N MET A 148 3.00 -11.26 -2.84
CA MET A 148 2.85 -12.56 -3.51
C MET A 148 2.42 -13.67 -2.55
N LEU A 149 3.07 -13.77 -1.39
CA LEU A 149 2.80 -14.84 -0.43
C LEU A 149 1.35 -14.82 0.08
N PRO A 150 0.81 -13.71 0.62
CA PRO A 150 -0.58 -13.68 1.01
C PRO A 150 -1.54 -13.80 -0.19
N GLY A 151 -1.16 -13.28 -1.36
CA GLY A 151 -1.95 -13.40 -2.59
C GLY A 151 -2.14 -14.84 -3.07
N MET A 152 -1.18 -15.73 -2.80
CA MET A 152 -1.32 -17.16 -3.13
C MET A 152 -2.39 -17.85 -2.27
N ALA A 153 -2.53 -17.44 -1.02
CA ALA A 153 -3.51 -18.02 -0.08
C ALA A 153 -4.88 -17.33 -0.14
N SER A 154 -4.97 -16.14 -0.74
CA SER A 154 -6.16 -15.28 -0.67
C SER A 154 -7.41 -15.93 -1.27
N GLY A 155 -7.29 -16.61 -2.41
CA GLY A 155 -8.40 -17.30 -3.06
C GLY A 155 -8.96 -18.41 -2.18
N TRP A 156 -8.09 -19.32 -1.73
CA TRP A 156 -8.49 -20.39 -0.82
C TRP A 156 -9.16 -19.85 0.46
N LEU A 157 -8.59 -18.83 1.06
CA LEU A 157 -9.16 -18.20 2.26
C LEU A 157 -10.54 -17.60 1.96
N CYS A 158 -10.69 -16.88 0.84
CA CYS A 158 -11.94 -16.27 0.45
C CYS A 158 -13.04 -17.33 0.20
N ASP A 159 -12.71 -18.46 -0.44
CA ASP A 159 -13.63 -19.57 -0.69
C ASP A 159 -14.13 -20.20 0.61
N GLN A 160 -13.30 -20.26 1.65
CA GLN A 160 -13.69 -20.83 2.94
C GLN A 160 -14.58 -19.90 3.78
N VAL A 161 -14.34 -18.58 3.73
CA VAL A 161 -15.00 -17.64 4.66
C VAL A 161 -16.03 -16.72 4.01
N GLY A 162 -16.03 -16.61 2.68
CA GLY A 162 -16.85 -15.67 1.91
C GLY A 162 -16.32 -14.23 1.97
N TYR A 163 -16.79 -13.35 1.06
CA TYR A 163 -16.28 -12.00 0.90
C TYR A 163 -16.40 -11.13 2.17
N HIS A 164 -17.53 -11.19 2.87
CA HIS A 164 -17.74 -10.39 4.09
C HIS A 164 -16.67 -10.63 5.14
N ARG A 165 -16.42 -11.91 5.47
CA ARG A 165 -15.42 -12.27 6.49
C ARG A 165 -14.00 -12.09 5.96
N PHE A 166 -13.78 -12.30 4.67
CA PHE A 166 -12.48 -12.14 4.05
C PHE A 166 -11.95 -10.72 4.19
N PHE A 167 -12.76 -9.69 3.92
CA PHE A 167 -12.32 -8.30 4.09
C PHE A 167 -12.10 -7.91 5.55
N LEU A 168 -12.82 -8.53 6.50
CA LEU A 168 -12.51 -8.37 7.92
C LEU A 168 -11.14 -9.00 8.28
N TRP A 169 -10.83 -10.18 7.73
CA TRP A 169 -9.51 -10.79 7.86
C TRP A 169 -8.41 -9.92 7.26
N ALA A 170 -8.63 -9.34 6.10
CA ALA A 170 -7.68 -8.40 5.49
C ALA A 170 -7.42 -7.18 6.38
N LEU A 171 -8.46 -6.64 7.03
CA LEU A 171 -8.31 -5.57 8.04
C LEU A 171 -7.46 -6.02 9.24
N MET A 172 -7.70 -7.21 9.77
CA MET A 172 -6.88 -7.73 10.86
C MET A 172 -5.41 -7.92 10.44
N ALA A 173 -5.18 -8.29 9.18
CA ALA A 173 -3.85 -8.44 8.60
C ALA A 173 -3.07 -7.12 8.49
N THR A 174 -3.71 -5.97 8.65
CA THR A 174 -3.02 -4.66 8.72
C THR A 174 -2.40 -4.38 10.09
N ILE A 175 -2.85 -5.04 11.16
CA ILE A 175 -2.38 -4.76 12.53
C ILE A 175 -0.85 -4.86 12.66
N PRO A 176 -0.18 -5.91 12.13
CA PRO A 176 1.27 -6.05 12.28
C PRO A 176 2.05 -4.85 11.75
N ILE A 177 1.65 -4.25 10.61
CA ILE A 177 2.39 -3.11 10.06
C ILE A 177 2.34 -1.88 10.98
N PHE A 178 1.21 -1.61 11.64
CA PHE A 178 1.09 -0.51 12.58
C PHE A 178 1.96 -0.73 13.82
N LEU A 179 2.03 -1.96 14.34
CA LEU A 179 2.89 -2.32 15.47
C LEU A 179 4.37 -2.18 15.13
N ILE A 180 4.77 -2.61 13.94
CA ILE A 180 6.15 -2.50 13.45
C ILE A 180 6.49 -1.02 13.20
N ALA A 181 5.60 -0.25 12.57
CA ALA A 181 5.81 1.16 12.26
C ALA A 181 6.02 2.01 13.52
N TRP A 182 5.34 1.68 14.61
CA TRP A 182 5.53 2.38 15.88
C TRP A 182 6.93 2.18 16.47
N ARG A 183 7.58 1.05 16.18
CA ARG A 183 8.91 0.68 16.71
C ARG A 183 10.05 0.78 15.71
N ILE A 184 9.77 1.22 14.48
CA ILE A 184 10.79 1.24 13.45
C ILE A 184 11.84 2.33 13.73
N PRO A 185 13.12 1.98 13.80
CA PRO A 185 14.18 2.99 13.96
C PRO A 185 14.45 3.67 12.60
N PHE A 186 14.79 4.95 12.64
CA PHE A 186 15.33 5.68 11.50
C PHE A 186 16.83 5.85 11.72
N ALA A 187 17.64 5.05 11.04
CA ALA A 187 19.09 5.02 11.21
C ALA A 187 19.79 6.10 10.37
N HIS A 188 19.15 6.52 9.27
CA HIS A 188 19.71 7.52 8.37
C HIS A 188 18.83 8.78 8.35
N PRO A 189 19.44 9.99 8.34
CA PRO A 189 18.70 11.24 8.24
C PRO A 189 17.99 11.36 6.88
N ASP A 190 17.04 12.28 6.79
CA ASP A 190 16.38 12.59 5.53
C ASP A 190 17.38 13.05 4.47
N THR A 191 17.11 12.83 3.20
CA THR A 191 18.06 12.88 2.07
C THR A 191 18.88 14.18 1.99
N GLU A 192 18.30 15.34 2.36
CA GLU A 192 19.02 16.63 2.33
C GLU A 192 20.07 16.74 3.44
N GLU A 193 19.73 16.32 4.66
CA GLU A 193 20.66 16.29 5.78
C GLU A 193 21.75 15.22 5.60
N GLY A 194 21.38 14.07 5.03
CA GLY A 194 22.32 12.99 4.73
C GLY A 194 23.30 13.36 3.62
N ALA A 195 22.86 14.09 2.60
CA ALA A 195 23.75 14.59 1.55
C ALA A 195 24.71 15.65 2.08
N ALA A 196 24.24 16.57 2.91
CA ALA A 196 25.08 17.60 3.52
C ALA A 196 26.14 16.98 4.44
N GLN A 197 25.76 16.01 5.29
CA GLN A 197 26.70 15.31 6.17
C GLN A 197 27.71 14.44 5.40
N ALA A 198 27.32 13.85 4.27
CA ALA A 198 28.24 13.09 3.43
C ALA A 198 29.30 13.99 2.79
N VAL A 199 28.90 15.17 2.30
CA VAL A 199 29.84 16.17 1.75
C VAL A 199 30.78 16.73 2.84
N GLU A 200 30.24 17.03 4.02
CA GLU A 200 31.04 17.51 5.14
C GLU A 200 32.08 16.49 5.61
N LYS A 201 31.68 15.19 5.61
CA LYS A 201 32.61 14.11 5.97
C LYS A 201 33.69 13.90 4.91
N GLU A 202 33.37 13.97 3.63
CA GLU A 202 34.36 13.89 2.56
C GLU A 202 35.38 15.04 2.65
N LEU A 203 34.94 16.26 3.00
CA LEU A 203 35.80 17.42 3.17
C LEU A 203 36.70 17.36 4.43
N THR A 204 36.32 16.54 5.43
CA THR A 204 37.10 16.39 6.66
C THR A 204 38.08 15.21 6.62
N ASP A 205 37.87 14.27 5.71
CA ASP A 205 38.72 13.09 5.52
C ASP A 205 39.83 13.31 4.45
N GLU A 206 39.86 14.51 3.77
CA GLU A 206 40.97 15.03 2.94
C GLU A 206 41.90 15.97 3.72
#